data_5bcc297454eeb5300a64bdfb8515f6f6
#
_entry.id   5bcc297454eeb5300a64bdfb8515f6f6
#
_cell.length_a   1.000
_cell.length_b   1.000
_cell.length_c   1.000
_cell.angle_alpha   90.00
_cell.angle_beta   90.00
_cell.angle_gamma   90.00
#
_symmetry.space_group_name_H-M   'P 1'
#
loop_
_entity.id
_entity.type
_entity.pdbx_description
1 polymer ?
#
loop_
_entity_poly.entity_id
_entity_poly.type
_entity_poly.pdbx_seq_one_letter_code
_entity_poly.pdbx_strand_id
1 'polypeptide(L)'
;MWRHHSYARCRYDTLRSALVTRAGDELRILVHMVAGLWPGSKEESIALLEGLLEGDGLKRYYEELDELSRMAVSVVSHGDGHMLDLEKFVLRYGAAPQMNQAFNRAPAGQKTWHRLDLLFTRESMPGDLKRRFAAFVPPPVIPPVPCRDSLPETVSCPGTGDAPEERPLRVCETMDAAAHDLLATLRLIDAGGVAAGKTTGRPAVAGTRAVHSVLLDGDFVNRIEATRAEDFIRAFAWPLILQAAGLVRRKA
;
A
#
# COMPACT_ATOMS: atom_id res chain seq x y z
N MET A 1 -8.94 -7.98 -7.88
CA MET A 1 -8.00 -9.07 -7.52
C MET A 1 -7.00 -8.49 -6.54
N TRP A 2 -7.26 -8.61 -5.25
CA TRP A 2 -6.35 -8.17 -4.20
C TRP A 2 -5.16 -9.12 -4.22
N ARG A 3 -4.07 -8.71 -4.84
CA ARG A 3 -2.80 -9.40 -4.64
C ARG A 3 -2.33 -9.06 -3.24
N HIS A 4 -2.39 -10.00 -2.32
CA HIS A 4 -1.52 -10.00 -1.16
C HIS A 4 -0.09 -10.01 -1.70
N HIS A 5 0.47 -8.85 -1.92
CA HIS A 5 1.90 -8.74 -2.09
C HIS A 5 2.47 -9.13 -0.73
N SER A 6 3.20 -10.23 -0.71
CA SER A 6 3.98 -10.62 0.46
C SER A 6 5.10 -9.60 0.61
N TYR A 7 4.82 -8.47 1.24
CA TYR A 7 5.79 -7.43 1.60
C TYR A 7 6.88 -7.93 2.56
N ALA A 8 6.73 -9.16 3.08
CA ALA A 8 7.61 -9.73 4.10
C ALA A 8 8.93 -10.27 3.55
N ARG A 9 9.04 -10.58 2.26
CA ARG A 9 10.28 -11.15 1.72
C ARG A 9 11.25 -10.05 1.30
N CYS A 10 12.45 -10.09 1.90
CA CYS A 10 13.58 -9.32 1.42
C CYS A 10 13.89 -9.72 -0.02
N ARG A 11 13.88 -8.76 -0.94
CA ARG A 11 14.20 -9.03 -2.35
C ARG A 11 15.70 -9.15 -2.57
N TYR A 12 16.47 -8.43 -1.76
CA TYR A 12 17.92 -8.36 -1.80
C TYR A 12 18.47 -8.41 -0.37
N ASP A 13 19.28 -9.43 -0.06
CA ASP A 13 19.86 -9.57 1.28
C ASP A 13 20.91 -8.51 1.59
N THR A 14 21.66 -8.09 0.55
CA THR A 14 22.75 -7.12 0.67
C THR A 14 22.63 -6.01 -0.37
N LEU A 15 23.24 -4.84 -0.07
CA LEU A 15 23.39 -3.75 -1.02
C LEU A 15 24.04 -4.23 -2.31
N ARG A 16 25.12 -5.01 -2.21
CA ARG A 16 25.81 -5.57 -3.37
C ARG A 16 24.89 -6.38 -4.26
N SER A 17 24.07 -7.26 -3.68
CA SER A 17 23.12 -8.08 -4.43
C SER A 17 22.09 -7.24 -5.17
N ALA A 18 21.68 -6.11 -4.61
CA ALA A 18 20.79 -5.15 -5.26
C ALA A 18 21.50 -4.39 -6.40
N LEU A 19 22.72 -3.90 -6.16
CA LEU A 19 23.47 -3.13 -7.16
C LEU A 19 23.85 -4.00 -8.38
N VAL A 20 24.20 -5.26 -8.19
CA VAL A 20 24.52 -6.20 -9.28
C VAL A 20 23.36 -6.35 -10.26
N THR A 21 22.10 -6.22 -9.82
CA THR A 21 20.94 -6.32 -10.70
C THR A 21 20.69 -5.09 -11.57
N ARG A 22 21.36 -3.97 -11.30
CA ARG A 22 21.20 -2.72 -12.06
C ARG A 22 22.06 -2.73 -13.33
N ALA A 23 21.63 -1.94 -14.31
CA ALA A 23 22.41 -1.69 -15.53
C ALA A 23 23.68 -0.88 -15.18
N GLY A 24 24.75 -1.09 -15.94
CA GLY A 24 26.02 -0.37 -15.72
C GLY A 24 25.87 1.15 -15.83
N ASP A 25 25.10 1.62 -16.79
CA ASP A 25 24.85 3.06 -16.97
C ASP A 25 24.07 3.68 -15.79
N GLU A 26 23.10 2.94 -15.22
CA GLU A 26 22.40 3.39 -14.02
C GLU A 26 23.35 3.56 -12.85
N LEU A 27 24.28 2.62 -12.65
CA LEU A 27 25.27 2.68 -11.59
C LEU A 27 26.26 3.84 -11.80
N ARG A 28 26.69 4.10 -13.03
CA ARG A 28 27.54 5.25 -13.35
C ARG A 28 26.88 6.58 -13.01
N ILE A 29 25.60 6.71 -13.36
CA ILE A 29 24.81 7.91 -13.03
C ILE A 29 24.71 8.08 -11.52
N LEU A 30 24.42 7.00 -10.77
CA LEU A 30 24.34 7.04 -9.32
C LEU A 30 25.70 7.45 -8.70
N VAL A 31 26.82 6.89 -9.16
CA VAL A 31 28.16 7.29 -8.70
C VAL A 31 28.43 8.76 -8.99
N HIS A 32 28.12 9.21 -10.22
CA HIS A 32 28.31 10.62 -10.57
C HIS A 32 27.48 11.55 -9.70
N MET A 33 26.21 11.20 -9.45
CA MET A 33 25.30 11.99 -8.63
C MET A 33 25.80 12.13 -7.17
N VAL A 34 26.36 11.07 -6.59
CA VAL A 34 26.74 11.06 -5.16
C VAL A 34 28.20 11.37 -4.89
N ALA A 35 29.10 11.11 -5.84
CA ALA A 35 30.55 11.29 -5.68
C ALA A 35 31.19 12.18 -6.76
N GLY A 36 30.46 12.59 -7.79
CA GLY A 36 30.99 13.38 -8.90
C GLY A 36 31.97 12.62 -9.82
N LEU A 37 32.06 11.29 -9.71
CA LEU A 37 33.00 10.44 -10.44
C LEU A 37 32.32 9.70 -11.58
N TRP A 38 33.11 9.40 -12.64
CA TRP A 38 32.66 8.56 -13.75
C TRP A 38 33.51 7.27 -13.79
N PRO A 39 33.02 6.16 -13.17
CA PRO A 39 33.75 4.90 -13.15
C PRO A 39 33.82 4.25 -14.53
N GLY A 40 34.92 3.51 -14.78
CA GLY A 40 35.15 2.82 -16.04
C GLY A 40 34.40 1.52 -16.22
N SER A 41 34.05 0.86 -15.09
CA SER A 41 33.37 -0.44 -15.12
C SER A 41 32.21 -0.52 -14.14
N LYS A 42 31.38 -1.57 -14.31
CA LYS A 42 30.28 -1.87 -13.41
C LYS A 42 30.77 -2.25 -12.01
N GLU A 43 31.81 -3.04 -11.95
CA GLU A 43 32.44 -3.50 -10.70
C GLU A 43 33.01 -2.34 -9.92
N GLU A 44 33.70 -1.42 -10.59
CA GLU A 44 34.19 -0.19 -9.99
C GLU A 44 33.08 0.68 -9.44
N SER A 45 31.96 0.80 -10.18
CA SER A 45 30.77 1.53 -9.73
C SER A 45 30.20 0.93 -8.44
N ILE A 46 30.09 -0.40 -8.39
CA ILE A 46 29.57 -1.11 -7.20
C ILE A 46 30.51 -0.89 -6.01
N ALA A 47 31.82 -1.06 -6.20
CA ALA A 47 32.79 -0.87 -5.13
C ALA A 47 32.78 0.55 -4.56
N LEU A 48 32.67 1.57 -5.42
CA LEU A 48 32.57 2.97 -5.00
C LEU A 48 31.29 3.24 -4.20
N LEU A 49 30.13 2.71 -4.64
CA LEU A 49 28.85 2.88 -3.95
C LEU A 49 28.81 2.13 -2.61
N GLU A 50 29.40 0.94 -2.52
CA GLU A 50 29.55 0.21 -1.27
C GLU A 50 30.44 0.98 -0.29
N GLY A 51 31.62 1.42 -0.73
CA GLY A 51 32.56 2.19 0.10
C GLY A 51 31.96 3.51 0.60
N LEU A 52 31.16 4.20 -0.22
CA LEU A 52 30.46 5.42 0.18
C LEU A 52 29.50 5.19 1.37
N LEU A 53 28.86 4.02 1.41
CA LEU A 53 27.89 3.67 2.44
C LEU A 53 28.49 2.85 3.60
N GLU A 54 29.82 2.70 3.69
CA GLU A 54 30.48 2.03 4.82
C GLU A 54 30.65 2.97 6.02
N GLY A 55 30.61 2.38 7.22
CA GLY A 55 30.86 3.08 8.48
C GLY A 55 30.04 4.37 8.63
N ASP A 56 30.73 5.46 8.92
CA ASP A 56 30.11 6.79 9.07
C ASP A 56 29.64 7.40 7.74
N GLY A 57 30.03 6.83 6.60
CA GLY A 57 29.56 7.24 5.29
C GLY A 57 28.04 7.10 5.15
N LEU A 58 27.47 6.02 5.70
CA LEU A 58 26.02 5.80 5.69
C LEU A 58 25.26 6.87 6.48
N LYS A 59 25.78 7.32 7.62
CA LYS A 59 25.17 8.38 8.44
C LYS A 59 25.19 9.71 7.70
N ARG A 60 26.35 10.08 7.16
CA ARG A 60 26.49 11.31 6.35
C ARG A 60 25.54 11.31 5.15
N TYR A 61 25.46 10.15 4.45
CA TYR A 61 24.53 10.01 3.33
C TYR A 61 23.08 10.21 3.74
N TYR A 62 22.66 9.66 4.89
CA TYR A 62 21.32 9.84 5.44
C TYR A 62 21.05 11.30 5.81
N GLU A 63 22.00 12.00 6.40
CA GLU A 63 21.88 13.42 6.79
C GLU A 63 21.72 14.36 5.57
N GLU A 64 22.26 13.98 4.41
CA GLU A 64 22.14 14.71 3.15
C GLU A 64 20.82 14.46 2.40
N LEU A 65 19.99 13.51 2.85
CA LEU A 65 18.66 13.27 2.27
C LEU A 65 17.70 14.40 2.66
N ASP A 66 16.75 14.68 1.76
CA ASP A 66 15.61 15.54 2.10
C ASP A 66 14.70 14.91 3.16
N GLU A 67 13.81 15.71 3.73
CA GLU A 67 12.97 15.27 4.86
C GLU A 67 12.08 14.07 4.50
N LEU A 68 11.40 14.09 3.33
CA LEU A 68 10.55 12.98 2.90
C LEU A 68 11.37 11.72 2.63
N SER A 69 12.56 11.86 2.08
CA SER A 69 13.48 10.74 1.85
C SER A 69 13.97 10.13 3.17
N ARG A 70 14.28 10.94 4.19
CA ARG A 70 14.61 10.46 5.54
C ARG A 70 13.44 9.74 6.20
N MET A 71 12.21 10.26 6.05
CA MET A 71 11.00 9.59 6.51
C MET A 71 10.80 8.23 5.82
N ALA A 72 11.02 8.14 4.51
CA ALA A 72 10.92 6.88 3.77
C ALA A 72 11.92 5.83 4.28
N VAL A 73 13.17 6.23 4.52
CA VAL A 73 14.19 5.37 5.13
C VAL A 73 13.74 4.92 6.53
N SER A 74 13.25 5.84 7.36
CA SER A 74 12.76 5.52 8.72
C SER A 74 11.60 4.51 8.68
N VAL A 75 10.60 4.73 7.84
CA VAL A 75 9.42 3.85 7.70
C VAL A 75 9.83 2.43 7.33
N VAL A 76 10.74 2.27 6.36
CA VAL A 76 11.15 0.93 5.92
C VAL A 76 12.11 0.30 6.93
N SER A 77 13.01 1.07 7.55
CA SER A 77 13.98 0.54 8.52
C SER A 77 13.32 -0.05 9.76
N HIS A 78 12.21 0.52 10.20
CA HIS A 78 11.46 0.08 11.40
C HIS A 78 10.18 -0.70 11.08
N GLY A 79 9.79 -0.82 9.81
CA GLY A 79 8.62 -1.60 9.38
C GLY A 79 8.90 -3.10 9.30
N ASP A 80 7.86 -3.92 9.18
CA ASP A 80 7.97 -5.37 9.07
C ASP A 80 8.50 -5.84 7.70
N GLY A 81 8.32 -5.03 6.66
CA GLY A 81 8.73 -5.33 5.28
C GLY A 81 10.01 -4.62 4.85
N HIS A 82 10.43 -4.88 3.62
CA HIS A 82 11.57 -4.24 2.96
C HIS A 82 11.16 -3.25 1.87
N MET A 83 9.88 -3.19 1.53
CA MET A 83 9.35 -2.34 0.46
C MET A 83 8.71 -1.09 1.04
N LEU A 84 8.93 0.03 0.36
CA LEU A 84 8.21 1.27 0.60
C LEU A 84 6.86 1.20 -0.11
N ASP A 85 5.78 1.18 0.66
CA ASP A 85 4.42 1.32 0.14
C ASP A 85 4.13 2.81 -0.08
N LEU A 86 4.32 3.26 -1.31
CA LEU A 86 4.18 4.68 -1.67
C LEU A 86 2.76 5.21 -1.45
N GLU A 87 1.73 4.40 -1.67
CA GLU A 87 0.34 4.83 -1.45
C GLU A 87 0.11 5.12 0.04
N LYS A 88 0.51 4.19 0.92
CA LYS A 88 0.43 4.40 2.37
C LYS A 88 1.33 5.53 2.85
N PHE A 89 2.51 5.68 2.23
CA PHE A 89 3.42 6.77 2.56
C PHE A 89 2.80 8.13 2.25
N VAL A 90 2.25 8.31 1.04
CA VAL A 90 1.56 9.55 0.64
C VAL A 90 0.35 9.83 1.51
N LEU A 91 -0.47 8.82 1.81
CA LEU A 91 -1.61 8.98 2.73
C LEU A 91 -1.19 9.45 4.13
N ARG A 92 0.00 9.05 4.59
CA ARG A 92 0.50 9.40 5.92
C ARG A 92 1.19 10.77 5.97
N TYR A 93 1.98 11.10 4.95
CA TYR A 93 2.87 12.27 4.97
C TYR A 93 2.48 13.36 3.97
N GLY A 94 1.42 13.14 3.18
CA GLY A 94 0.87 14.14 2.24
C GLY A 94 1.59 14.24 0.90
N ALA A 95 2.81 13.69 0.76
CA ALA A 95 3.58 13.72 -0.47
C ALA A 95 4.48 12.49 -0.62
N ALA A 96 4.87 12.16 -1.86
CA ALA A 96 5.81 11.10 -2.15
C ALA A 96 7.27 11.59 -2.02
N PRO A 97 8.21 10.73 -1.56
CA PRO A 97 9.62 11.05 -1.59
C PRO A 97 10.13 11.07 -3.04
N GLN A 98 11.21 11.83 -3.27
CA GLN A 98 11.84 11.87 -4.59
C GLN A 98 12.61 10.58 -4.86
N MET A 99 12.05 9.72 -5.72
CA MET A 99 12.65 8.47 -6.15
C MET A 99 12.09 8.00 -7.49
N ASN A 100 12.85 7.19 -8.22
CA ASN A 100 12.36 6.51 -9.41
C ASN A 100 11.37 5.42 -9.03
N GLN A 101 10.12 5.59 -9.38
CA GLN A 101 9.08 4.58 -9.16
C GLN A 101 9.23 3.44 -10.18
N ALA A 102 9.05 2.20 -9.74
CA ALA A 102 9.15 1.01 -10.59
C ALA A 102 8.16 1.03 -11.77
N PHE A 103 7.08 1.82 -11.66
CA PHE A 103 6.02 1.95 -12.67
C PHE A 103 6.11 3.22 -13.51
N ASN A 104 7.07 4.11 -13.22
CA ASN A 104 7.23 5.32 -14.02
C ASN A 104 7.86 4.94 -15.37
N ARG A 105 7.00 4.78 -16.40
CA ARG A 105 7.38 4.49 -17.79
C ARG A 105 7.93 5.72 -18.50
N ALA A 106 8.69 6.56 -17.82
CA ALA A 106 9.39 7.63 -18.52
C ALA A 106 10.31 7.01 -19.59
N PRO A 107 10.35 7.57 -20.81
CA PRO A 107 11.32 7.17 -21.82
C PRO A 107 12.72 7.15 -21.23
N ALA A 108 13.57 6.23 -21.65
CA ALA A 108 14.89 5.98 -21.05
C ALA A 108 15.79 7.23 -20.93
N GLY A 109 15.55 8.30 -21.72
CA GLY A 109 16.28 9.58 -21.65
C GLY A 109 15.72 10.61 -20.66
N GLN A 110 14.61 10.32 -19.94
CA GLN A 110 13.96 11.28 -19.03
C GLN A 110 13.90 10.82 -17.57
N LYS A 111 14.61 9.74 -17.23
CA LYS A 111 14.68 9.30 -15.82
C LYS A 111 15.52 10.29 -15.02
N THR A 112 14.90 10.96 -14.06
CA THR A 112 15.60 11.77 -13.07
C THR A 112 16.02 10.86 -11.93
N TRP A 113 17.31 10.80 -11.62
CA TRP A 113 17.85 10.01 -10.54
C TRP A 113 17.91 10.85 -9.26
N HIS A 114 17.55 10.23 -8.14
CA HIS A 114 17.52 10.85 -6.84
C HIS A 114 18.38 10.06 -5.85
N ARG A 115 18.84 10.71 -4.78
CA ARG A 115 19.68 10.04 -3.76
C ARG A 115 19.01 8.81 -3.16
N LEU A 116 17.70 8.85 -2.98
CA LEU A 116 16.95 7.72 -2.44
C LEU A 116 17.02 6.46 -3.34
N ASP A 117 17.26 6.62 -4.63
CA ASP A 117 17.41 5.51 -5.58
C ASP A 117 18.64 4.63 -5.32
N LEU A 118 19.65 5.14 -4.60
CA LEU A 118 20.79 4.31 -4.18
C LEU A 118 20.38 3.32 -3.08
N LEU A 119 19.50 3.74 -2.17
CA LEU A 119 19.06 2.95 -1.02
C LEU A 119 17.93 1.98 -1.35
N PHE A 120 17.18 2.26 -2.42
CA PHE A 120 16.03 1.45 -2.86
C PHE A 120 16.21 0.95 -4.28
N THR A 121 16.10 -0.34 -4.46
CA THR A 121 16.03 -0.96 -5.79
C THR A 121 14.62 -1.49 -6.01
N ARG A 122 13.90 -0.89 -6.97
CA ARG A 122 12.48 -1.21 -7.22
C ARG A 122 11.64 -1.16 -5.93
N GLU A 123 11.73 -0.04 -5.22
CA GLU A 123 11.01 0.24 -3.97
C GLU A 123 11.40 -0.67 -2.80
N SER A 124 12.37 -1.57 -2.97
CA SER A 124 12.86 -2.48 -1.92
C SER A 124 14.21 -2.04 -1.39
N MET A 125 14.32 -1.89 -0.07
CA MET A 125 15.58 -1.64 0.63
C MET A 125 16.29 -2.98 0.89
N PRO A 126 17.61 -3.10 0.59
CA PRO A 126 18.41 -4.27 0.95
C PRO A 126 18.41 -4.55 2.45
N GLY A 127 18.42 -5.84 2.82
CA GLY A 127 18.28 -6.27 4.21
C GLY A 127 19.42 -5.81 5.13
N ASP A 128 20.64 -5.74 4.62
CA ASP A 128 21.79 -5.20 5.35
C ASP A 128 21.69 -3.70 5.61
N LEU A 129 21.25 -2.93 4.61
CA LEU A 129 21.01 -1.50 4.79
C LEU A 129 19.87 -1.24 5.79
N LYS A 130 18.79 -1.99 5.70
CA LYS A 130 17.68 -1.90 6.65
C LYS A 130 18.16 -2.04 8.09
N ARG A 131 18.95 -3.10 8.38
CA ARG A 131 19.50 -3.34 9.72
C ARG A 131 20.44 -2.23 10.17
N ARG A 132 21.28 -1.72 9.27
CA ARG A 132 22.23 -0.65 9.55
C ARG A 132 21.53 0.67 9.84
N PHE A 133 20.49 1.03 9.07
CA PHE A 133 19.69 2.21 9.32
C PHE A 133 18.91 2.09 10.63
N ALA A 134 18.29 0.96 10.92
CA ALA A 134 17.55 0.75 12.16
C ALA A 134 18.39 0.96 13.43
N ALA A 135 19.73 0.85 13.33
CA ALA A 135 20.65 1.06 14.45
C ALA A 135 20.81 2.55 14.86
N PHE A 136 20.56 3.50 13.96
CA PHE A 136 20.78 4.94 14.25
C PHE A 136 19.67 5.87 13.79
N VAL A 137 18.84 5.45 12.85
CA VAL A 137 17.69 6.23 12.40
C VAL A 137 16.56 6.11 13.43
N PRO A 138 15.95 7.20 13.88
CA PRO A 138 14.84 7.12 14.81
C PRO A 138 13.61 6.46 14.14
N PRO A 139 12.73 5.80 14.92
CA PRO A 139 11.49 5.27 14.39
C PRO A 139 10.62 6.38 13.79
N PRO A 140 9.79 6.06 12.79
CA PRO A 140 8.99 7.07 12.09
C PRO A 140 8.00 7.73 13.05
N VAL A 141 7.94 9.05 13.00
CA VAL A 141 6.89 9.79 13.71
C VAL A 141 5.57 9.50 13.00
N ILE A 142 4.63 8.91 13.72
CA ILE A 142 3.26 8.70 13.23
C ILE A 142 2.50 9.99 13.53
N PRO A 143 2.07 10.75 12.51
CA PRO A 143 1.25 11.93 12.74
C PRO A 143 0.01 11.53 13.55
N PRO A 144 -0.36 12.26 14.60
CA PRO A 144 -1.57 11.97 15.35
C PRO A 144 -2.77 12.09 14.41
N VAL A 145 -3.64 11.08 14.45
CA VAL A 145 -4.94 11.19 13.76
C VAL A 145 -5.73 12.29 14.47
N PRO A 146 -6.11 13.37 13.79
CA PRO A 146 -6.90 14.42 14.42
C PRO A 146 -8.25 13.83 14.84
N CYS A 147 -8.48 13.76 16.15
CA CYS A 147 -9.77 13.39 16.71
C CYS A 147 -10.62 14.64 16.91
N ARG A 148 -11.93 14.51 16.70
CA ARG A 148 -12.92 15.54 17.00
C ARG A 148 -13.86 15.02 18.08
N ASP A 149 -14.26 15.87 18.98
CA ASP A 149 -15.23 15.52 20.04
C ASP A 149 -16.65 15.33 19.50
N SER A 150 -16.94 15.88 18.32
CA SER A 150 -18.21 15.74 17.61
C SER A 150 -17.99 15.47 16.14
N LEU A 151 -18.90 14.71 15.53
CA LEU A 151 -18.90 14.46 14.11
C LEU A 151 -19.38 15.72 13.36
N PRO A 152 -18.78 16.08 12.21
CA PRO A 152 -19.27 17.18 11.38
C PRO A 152 -20.62 16.80 10.75
N GLU A 153 -21.45 17.79 10.47
CA GLU A 153 -22.72 17.58 9.77
C GLU A 153 -22.51 17.23 8.28
N THR A 154 -21.44 17.76 7.69
CA THR A 154 -21.09 17.51 6.29
C THR A 154 -19.63 17.06 6.15
N VAL A 155 -19.33 16.39 5.05
CA VAL A 155 -17.98 16.00 4.64
C VAL A 155 -17.72 16.45 3.21
N SER A 156 -16.52 16.92 2.96
CA SER A 156 -16.06 17.28 1.62
C SER A 156 -15.70 16.00 0.86
N CYS A 157 -16.37 15.73 -0.23
CA CYS A 157 -16.14 14.57 -1.09
C CYS A 157 -15.60 15.02 -2.45
N PRO A 158 -14.79 14.19 -3.15
CA PRO A 158 -14.44 14.44 -4.53
C PRO A 158 -15.73 14.58 -5.38
N GLY A 159 -15.93 15.73 -6.00
CA GLY A 159 -17.05 15.97 -6.90
C GLY A 159 -16.82 15.33 -8.28
N THR A 160 -17.83 15.37 -9.14
CA THR A 160 -17.73 14.95 -10.56
C THR A 160 -16.91 15.93 -11.42
N GLY A 161 -16.46 17.06 -10.84
CA GLY A 161 -15.57 18.07 -11.43
C GLY A 161 -14.37 18.36 -10.52
N ASP A 162 -13.60 19.41 -10.84
CA ASP A 162 -12.38 19.80 -10.09
C ASP A 162 -12.67 20.39 -8.69
N ALA A 163 -13.93 20.71 -8.37
CA ALA A 163 -14.31 21.27 -7.08
C ALA A 163 -14.85 20.17 -6.14
N PRO A 164 -14.43 20.19 -4.85
CA PRO A 164 -15.01 19.30 -3.86
C PRO A 164 -16.50 19.64 -3.62
N GLU A 165 -17.31 18.62 -3.40
CA GLU A 165 -18.73 18.74 -3.08
C GLU A 165 -18.96 18.45 -1.60
N GLU A 166 -19.67 19.34 -0.88
CA GLU A 166 -20.08 19.11 0.49
C GLU A 166 -21.30 18.19 0.52
N ARG A 167 -21.19 17.06 1.22
CA ARG A 167 -22.28 16.10 1.39
C ARG A 167 -22.60 15.88 2.86
N PRO A 168 -23.89 15.69 3.22
CA PRO A 168 -24.25 15.31 4.58
C PRO A 168 -23.48 14.06 5.04
N LEU A 169 -22.88 14.10 6.22
CA LEU A 169 -22.25 12.93 6.81
C LEU A 169 -23.34 11.94 7.27
N ARG A 170 -23.36 10.77 6.66
CA ARG A 170 -24.22 9.67 7.11
C ARG A 170 -23.41 8.77 8.06
N VAL A 171 -23.83 8.71 9.30
CA VAL A 171 -23.24 7.81 10.31
C VAL A 171 -24.11 6.56 10.42
N CYS A 172 -23.50 5.39 10.36
CA CYS A 172 -24.16 4.10 10.55
C CYS A 172 -23.44 3.34 11.65
N GLU A 173 -24.09 3.15 12.78
CA GLU A 173 -23.61 2.27 13.85
C GLU A 173 -23.99 0.84 13.49
N THR A 174 -22.96 0.03 13.19
CA THR A 174 -23.19 -1.34 12.69
C THR A 174 -23.02 -2.42 13.76
N MET A 175 -22.60 -2.08 14.96
CA MET A 175 -22.27 -3.04 16.02
C MET A 175 -23.50 -3.88 16.41
N ASP A 176 -24.63 -3.26 16.64
CA ASP A 176 -25.85 -3.95 17.04
C ASP A 176 -26.48 -4.75 15.87
N ALA A 177 -26.38 -4.21 14.66
CA ALA A 177 -26.85 -4.88 13.44
C ALA A 177 -25.94 -6.07 13.05
N ALA A 178 -24.64 -6.05 13.39
CA ALA A 178 -23.70 -7.02 12.91
C ALA A 178 -24.02 -8.46 13.34
N ALA A 179 -24.46 -8.66 14.59
CA ALA A 179 -24.84 -9.97 15.09
C ALA A 179 -26.08 -10.54 14.36
N HIS A 180 -27.07 -9.69 14.12
CA HIS A 180 -28.26 -10.05 13.34
C HIS A 180 -27.87 -10.40 11.88
N ASP A 181 -27.12 -9.54 11.23
CA ASP A 181 -26.74 -9.68 9.83
C ASP A 181 -25.87 -10.93 9.60
N LEU A 182 -24.94 -11.21 10.53
CA LEU A 182 -24.16 -12.43 10.52
C LEU A 182 -25.07 -13.67 10.53
N LEU A 183 -25.96 -13.75 11.51
CA LEU A 183 -26.85 -14.91 11.66
C LEU A 183 -27.83 -15.06 10.48
N ALA A 184 -28.43 -13.94 10.03
CA ALA A 184 -29.34 -13.94 8.90
C ALA A 184 -28.65 -14.36 7.59
N THR A 185 -27.41 -13.88 7.36
CA THR A 185 -26.62 -14.27 6.20
C THR A 185 -26.21 -15.75 6.25
N LEU A 186 -25.79 -16.27 7.41
CA LEU A 186 -25.49 -17.70 7.57
C LEU A 186 -26.70 -18.59 7.29
N ARG A 187 -27.88 -18.24 7.83
CA ARG A 187 -29.12 -18.97 7.58
C ARG A 187 -29.51 -18.97 6.10
N LEU A 188 -29.32 -17.81 5.43
CA LEU A 188 -29.60 -17.68 4.01
C LEU A 188 -28.65 -18.53 3.16
N ILE A 189 -27.36 -18.60 3.52
CA ILE A 189 -26.36 -19.43 2.85
C ILE A 189 -26.66 -20.92 3.07
N ASP A 190 -26.99 -21.33 4.29
CA ASP A 190 -27.35 -22.71 4.63
C ASP A 190 -28.59 -23.17 3.84
N ALA A 191 -29.58 -22.30 3.68
CA ALA A 191 -30.75 -22.54 2.83
C ALA A 191 -30.46 -22.52 1.31
N GLY A 192 -29.20 -22.29 0.90
CA GLY A 192 -28.81 -22.23 -0.52
C GLY A 192 -29.21 -20.95 -1.24
N GLY A 193 -29.61 -19.89 -0.51
CA GLY A 193 -30.08 -18.62 -1.08
C GLY A 193 -28.98 -17.73 -1.64
N VAL A 194 -27.69 -18.05 -1.44
CA VAL A 194 -26.57 -17.24 -1.94
C VAL A 194 -25.81 -18.00 -3.02
N ALA A 195 -26.08 -17.66 -4.27
CA ALA A 195 -25.30 -18.18 -5.40
C ALA A 195 -23.95 -17.46 -5.51
N ALA A 196 -22.88 -18.23 -5.75
CA ALA A 196 -21.54 -17.70 -6.01
C ALA A 196 -21.05 -18.08 -7.41
N GLY A 197 -20.25 -17.21 -8.01
CA GLY A 197 -19.62 -17.49 -9.31
C GLY A 197 -18.67 -18.69 -9.25
N LYS A 198 -18.81 -19.61 -10.22
CA LYS A 198 -18.02 -20.86 -10.25
C LYS A 198 -16.51 -20.64 -10.23
N THR A 199 -16.03 -19.64 -10.94
CA THR A 199 -14.59 -19.33 -11.07
C THR A 199 -14.08 -18.37 -10.00
N THR A 200 -14.87 -17.37 -9.63
CA THR A 200 -14.42 -16.29 -8.74
C THR A 200 -14.71 -16.53 -7.26
N GLY A 201 -15.68 -17.41 -6.95
CA GLY A 201 -16.18 -17.61 -5.59
C GLY A 201 -16.93 -16.39 -5.02
N ARG A 202 -17.09 -15.30 -5.81
CA ARG A 202 -17.78 -14.09 -5.38
C ARG A 202 -19.30 -14.28 -5.45
N PRO A 203 -20.07 -13.60 -4.56
CA PRO A 203 -21.52 -13.62 -4.64
C PRO A 203 -21.99 -13.12 -6.00
N ALA A 204 -22.96 -13.81 -6.60
CA ALA A 204 -23.65 -13.34 -7.78
C ALA A 204 -24.67 -12.24 -7.41
N VAL A 205 -25.07 -11.40 -8.36
CA VAL A 205 -26.04 -10.30 -8.14
C VAL A 205 -27.32 -10.76 -7.42
N ALA A 206 -27.86 -11.91 -7.81
CA ALA A 206 -29.05 -12.47 -7.16
C ALA A 206 -28.79 -12.85 -5.69
N GLY A 207 -27.64 -13.46 -5.40
CA GLY A 207 -27.23 -13.80 -4.04
C GLY A 207 -27.00 -12.55 -3.19
N THR A 208 -26.35 -11.52 -3.76
CA THR A 208 -26.14 -10.25 -3.06
C THR A 208 -27.47 -9.55 -2.75
N ARG A 209 -28.43 -9.55 -3.68
CA ARG A 209 -29.79 -9.03 -3.43
C ARG A 209 -30.52 -9.80 -2.33
N ALA A 210 -30.37 -11.13 -2.30
CA ALA A 210 -30.95 -11.94 -1.24
C ALA A 210 -30.32 -11.60 0.12
N VAL A 211 -29.00 -11.43 0.20
CA VAL A 211 -28.35 -10.96 1.44
C VAL A 211 -28.86 -9.57 1.82
N HIS A 212 -28.92 -8.62 0.87
CA HIS A 212 -29.44 -7.28 1.12
C HIS A 212 -30.85 -7.29 1.76
N SER A 213 -31.72 -8.20 1.34
CA SER A 213 -33.08 -8.27 1.87
C SER A 213 -33.18 -8.77 3.31
N VAL A 214 -32.15 -9.38 3.87
CA VAL A 214 -32.09 -9.89 5.25
C VAL A 214 -31.24 -9.04 6.19
N LEU A 215 -30.56 -8.01 5.70
CA LEU A 215 -29.82 -7.06 6.54
C LEU A 215 -30.78 -6.20 7.34
N LEU A 216 -30.50 -5.99 8.63
CA LEU A 216 -31.37 -5.27 9.57
C LEU A 216 -31.66 -3.84 9.10
N ASP A 217 -30.61 -3.09 8.73
CA ASP A 217 -30.73 -1.69 8.28
C ASP A 217 -30.48 -1.53 6.78
N GLY A 218 -30.55 -2.63 6.02
CA GLY A 218 -30.24 -2.63 4.60
C GLY A 218 -28.76 -2.39 4.28
N ASP A 219 -28.50 -1.88 3.09
CA ASP A 219 -27.15 -1.55 2.62
C ASP A 219 -26.93 -0.02 2.60
N PHE A 220 -25.67 0.41 2.46
CA PHE A 220 -25.31 1.84 2.34
C PHE A 220 -25.73 2.44 0.99
N VAL A 221 -26.01 1.61 0.00
CA VAL A 221 -26.37 2.01 -1.37
C VAL A 221 -27.87 1.87 -1.58
N ASN A 222 -28.46 2.85 -2.28
CA ASN A 222 -29.84 2.77 -2.69
C ASN A 222 -30.02 1.59 -3.68
N ARG A 223 -30.96 0.68 -3.38
CA ARG A 223 -31.22 -0.53 -4.16
C ARG A 223 -31.57 -0.25 -5.64
N ILE A 224 -32.14 0.91 -5.93
CA ILE A 224 -32.58 1.29 -7.29
C ILE A 224 -31.37 1.53 -8.21
N GLU A 225 -30.26 1.98 -7.66
CA GLU A 225 -29.04 2.32 -8.41
C GLU A 225 -28.06 1.15 -8.54
N ALA A 226 -28.19 0.12 -7.72
CA ALA A 226 -27.29 -1.02 -7.69
C ALA A 226 -27.60 -2.01 -8.83
N THR A 227 -26.73 -2.09 -9.83
CA THR A 227 -26.85 -2.99 -11.00
C THR A 227 -25.90 -4.17 -10.97
N ARG A 228 -24.78 -4.06 -10.22
CA ARG A 228 -23.75 -5.09 -10.06
C ARG A 228 -23.74 -5.60 -8.62
N ALA A 229 -23.17 -6.78 -8.41
CA ALA A 229 -23.02 -7.31 -7.06
C ALA A 229 -22.12 -6.41 -6.19
N GLU A 230 -21.08 -5.83 -6.80
CA GLU A 230 -20.10 -4.95 -6.15
C GLU A 230 -20.67 -3.55 -5.81
N ASP A 231 -21.80 -3.17 -6.38
CA ASP A 231 -22.49 -1.91 -6.05
C ASP A 231 -23.11 -1.98 -4.65
N PHE A 232 -23.38 -3.19 -4.13
CA PHE A 232 -23.77 -3.41 -2.74
C PHE A 232 -22.53 -3.51 -1.87
N ILE A 233 -22.48 -2.77 -0.78
CA ILE A 233 -21.31 -2.76 0.11
C ILE A 233 -21.43 -3.85 1.18
N ARG A 234 -22.41 -3.76 2.07
CA ARG A 234 -22.62 -4.71 3.16
C ARG A 234 -23.04 -6.09 2.66
N ALA A 235 -24.02 -6.12 1.76
CA ALA A 235 -24.56 -7.37 1.24
C ALA A 235 -23.53 -8.14 0.40
N PHE A 236 -22.60 -7.47 -0.28
CA PHE A 236 -21.52 -8.09 -1.00
C PHE A 236 -20.40 -8.55 -0.07
N ALA A 237 -20.10 -7.78 0.99
CA ALA A 237 -19.01 -8.04 1.90
C ALA A 237 -19.27 -9.25 2.82
N TRP A 238 -20.50 -9.41 3.36
CA TRP A 238 -20.83 -10.46 4.32
C TRP A 238 -20.45 -11.87 3.87
N PRO A 239 -20.87 -12.35 2.67
CA PRO A 239 -20.48 -13.69 2.22
C PRO A 239 -18.96 -13.87 2.07
N LEU A 240 -18.23 -12.81 1.68
CA LEU A 240 -16.77 -12.85 1.55
C LEU A 240 -16.08 -12.90 2.91
N ILE A 241 -16.56 -12.15 3.89
CA ILE A 241 -16.06 -12.18 5.28
C ILE A 241 -16.25 -13.58 5.87
N LEU A 242 -17.43 -14.18 5.69
CA LEU A 242 -17.74 -15.53 6.17
C LEU A 242 -16.87 -16.61 5.49
N GLN A 243 -16.56 -16.45 4.21
CA GLN A 243 -15.62 -17.33 3.50
C GLN A 243 -14.19 -17.16 4.05
N ALA A 244 -13.74 -15.93 4.24
CA ALA A 244 -12.41 -15.64 4.78
C ALA A 244 -12.24 -16.14 6.21
N ALA A 245 -13.30 -16.08 7.03
CA ALA A 245 -13.34 -16.62 8.38
C ALA A 245 -13.46 -18.18 8.42
N GLY A 246 -13.63 -18.84 7.28
CA GLY A 246 -13.79 -20.30 7.20
C GLY A 246 -15.14 -20.82 7.70
N LEU A 247 -16.11 -19.91 7.96
CA LEU A 247 -17.45 -20.28 8.45
C LEU A 247 -18.35 -20.83 7.34
N VAL A 248 -18.08 -20.45 6.09
CA VAL A 248 -18.79 -20.98 4.92
C VAL A 248 -17.81 -21.43 3.86
N ARG A 249 -18.17 -22.47 3.12
CA ARG A 249 -17.41 -22.99 1.98
C ARG A 249 -18.32 -23.12 0.77
N ARG A 250 -17.74 -22.93 -0.41
CA ARG A 250 -18.47 -23.20 -1.64
C ARG A 250 -18.77 -24.68 -1.76
N LYS A 251 -20.02 -25.01 -2.02
CA LYS A 251 -20.42 -26.37 -2.42
C LYS A 251 -19.92 -26.61 -3.85
N ALA A 252 -19.21 -27.70 -4.06
CA ALA A 252 -18.69 -28.10 -5.37
C ALA A 252 -19.81 -28.43 -6.35
#